data_bff0340074e96f945f90f0cd6a1197f9
#
_entry.id   bff0340074e96f945f90f0cd6a1197f9
#
_cell.length_a   1.000
_cell.length_b   1.000
_cell.length_c   1.000
_cell.angle_alpha   90.00
_cell.angle_beta   90.00
_cell.angle_gamma   90.00
#
_symmetry.space_group_name_H-M   'P 1'
#
loop_
_entity.id
_entity.type
_entity.pdbx_description
1 polymer ?
#
loop_
_entity_poly.entity_id
_entity_poly.type
_entity_poly.pdbx_seq_one_letter_code
_entity_poly.pdbx_strand_id
1 'polypeptide(L)'
;MKISKIIIYDEPTVPEIQINRIEKFLKDTFHTDVEVRRSFFENVNDEIFQKVASTRIFELKKPFSKHIPTELEIQIERKNTDNSQNEEKVLYDGFELQKTISKFIPTDEQNQNVLHIILTNKLTCTFDESDFRYHARALIGTNPSIISTTGIIEAPAKPKEYYLELMTDFSKEKTDEINKKYKGEFLEYNDPRLSEVLEGYILQAIMYYETGEAFCENKECRLYNAHWQKELLYSQLKNKKFCSKHEESFRKIINQS
;
A
#
# COMPACT_ATOMS: atom_id res chain seq x y z
N MET A 1 15.53 17.35 6.17
CA MET A 1 14.38 16.42 6.34
C MET A 1 13.80 16.62 7.72
N LYS A 2 12.49 16.65 7.89
CA LYS A 2 11.84 16.66 9.22
C LYS A 2 12.00 15.30 9.90
N ILE A 3 11.97 14.23 9.11
CA ILE A 3 12.10 12.86 9.57
C ILE A 3 13.56 12.60 9.97
N SER A 4 13.79 12.19 11.21
CA SER A 4 15.10 11.73 11.71
C SER A 4 15.15 10.20 11.84
N LYS A 5 13.99 9.54 11.86
CA LYS A 5 13.88 8.09 11.96
C LYS A 5 12.69 7.58 11.15
N ILE A 6 12.89 6.48 10.43
CA ILE A 6 11.83 5.74 9.72
C ILE A 6 11.70 4.37 10.37
N ILE A 7 10.48 4.00 10.77
CA ILE A 7 10.16 2.68 11.32
C ILE A 7 9.26 1.97 10.31
N ILE A 8 9.75 0.86 9.75
CA ILE A 8 8.98 0.05 8.80
C ILE A 8 8.52 -1.23 9.49
N TYR A 9 7.22 -1.49 9.38
CA TYR A 9 6.63 -2.75 9.81
C TYR A 9 6.43 -3.65 8.60
N ASP A 10 7.06 -4.82 8.66
CA ASP A 10 7.00 -5.84 7.62
C ASP A 10 5.61 -6.51 7.54
N GLU A 11 5.31 -7.16 6.40
CA GLU A 11 4.14 -8.02 6.25
C GLU A 11 4.58 -9.45 5.91
N PRO A 12 4.81 -10.30 6.93
CA PRO A 12 5.38 -11.64 6.75
C PRO A 12 4.52 -12.60 5.92
N THR A 13 3.23 -12.29 5.72
CA THR A 13 2.34 -13.11 4.87
C THR A 13 2.59 -12.87 3.37
N VAL A 14 3.47 -11.93 3.04
CA VAL A 14 3.84 -11.58 1.65
C VAL A 14 5.34 -11.81 1.48
N PRO A 15 5.78 -13.06 1.20
CA PRO A 15 7.19 -13.45 1.19
C PRO A 15 8.02 -12.77 0.08
N GLU A 16 7.38 -12.14 -0.91
CA GLU A 16 8.05 -11.36 -1.96
C GLU A 16 8.62 -10.04 -1.45
N ILE A 17 8.24 -9.61 -0.25
CA ILE A 17 8.81 -8.42 0.38
C ILE A 17 10.23 -8.73 0.84
N GLN A 18 11.20 -8.18 0.14
CA GLN A 18 12.62 -8.22 0.53
C GLN A 18 12.92 -7.06 1.47
N ILE A 19 12.48 -7.17 2.72
CA ILE A 19 12.53 -6.06 3.67
C ILE A 19 13.93 -5.50 3.88
N ASN A 20 14.97 -6.34 3.88
CA ASN A 20 16.37 -5.90 3.99
C ASN A 20 16.82 -5.06 2.79
N ARG A 21 16.29 -5.33 1.60
CA ARG A 21 16.51 -4.52 0.40
C ARG A 21 15.90 -3.13 0.57
N ILE A 22 14.67 -3.07 1.06
CA ILE A 22 13.95 -1.81 1.32
C ILE A 22 14.69 -0.99 2.39
N GLU A 23 15.12 -1.62 3.48
CA GLU A 23 15.91 -0.98 4.53
C GLU A 23 17.18 -0.35 3.97
N LYS A 24 17.95 -1.15 3.19
CA LYS A 24 19.16 -0.66 2.54
C LYS A 24 18.88 0.51 1.61
N PHE A 25 17.85 0.38 0.76
CA PHE A 25 17.45 1.44 -0.17
C PHE A 25 17.18 2.76 0.57
N LEU A 26 16.48 2.71 1.70
CA LEU A 26 16.15 3.91 2.48
C LEU A 26 17.37 4.52 3.16
N LYS A 27 18.24 3.68 3.78
CA LYS A 27 19.50 4.15 4.38
C LYS A 27 20.40 4.81 3.35
N ASP A 28 20.56 4.18 2.19
CA ASP A 28 21.40 4.70 1.10
C ASP A 28 20.82 5.98 0.47
N THR A 29 19.48 6.12 0.46
CA THR A 29 18.80 7.25 -0.18
C THR A 29 18.69 8.47 0.72
N PHE A 30 18.32 8.28 1.99
CA PHE A 30 17.98 9.39 2.90
C PHE A 30 19.01 9.65 3.99
N HIS A 31 19.99 8.76 4.17
CA HIS A 31 21.02 8.85 5.21
C HIS A 31 20.44 9.05 6.63
N THR A 32 19.23 8.51 6.87
CA THR A 32 18.51 8.61 8.14
C THR A 32 18.49 7.26 8.86
N ASP A 33 18.13 7.28 10.16
CA ASP A 33 17.93 6.05 10.92
C ASP A 33 16.72 5.28 10.39
N VAL A 34 16.92 4.00 10.07
CA VAL A 34 15.85 3.11 9.57
C VAL A 34 15.83 1.87 10.45
N GLU A 35 14.71 1.66 11.11
CA GLU A 35 14.42 0.50 11.94
C GLU A 35 13.37 -0.38 11.25
N VAL A 36 13.69 -1.66 11.07
CA VAL A 36 12.74 -2.66 10.57
C VAL A 36 12.16 -3.42 11.75
N ARG A 37 10.85 -3.49 11.82
CA ARG A 37 10.09 -4.31 12.77
C ARG A 37 9.34 -5.39 12.02
N ARG A 38 9.02 -6.47 12.74
CA ARG A 38 8.07 -7.47 12.25
C ARG A 38 6.70 -6.84 12.03
N SER A 39 5.72 -7.65 11.67
CA SER A 39 4.35 -7.16 11.45
C SER A 39 3.89 -6.27 12.61
N PHE A 40 3.23 -5.15 12.26
CA PHE A 40 2.63 -4.28 13.26
C PHE A 40 1.69 -5.03 14.20
N PHE A 41 1.05 -6.09 13.71
CA PHE A 41 0.05 -6.87 14.44
C PHE A 41 0.61 -7.97 15.34
N GLU A 42 1.93 -8.22 15.34
CA GLU A 42 2.52 -9.31 16.16
C GLU A 42 2.64 -8.96 17.65
N ASN A 43 2.92 -7.70 17.98
CA ASN A 43 3.25 -7.29 19.35
C ASN A 43 2.22 -6.32 19.95
N VAL A 44 1.00 -6.37 19.45
CA VAL A 44 -0.09 -5.52 19.94
C VAL A 44 -1.09 -6.32 20.75
N ASN A 45 -1.80 -5.63 21.61
CA ASN A 45 -2.84 -6.23 22.43
C ASN A 45 -4.02 -6.71 21.56
N ASP A 46 -4.69 -7.76 21.96
CA ASP A 46 -5.81 -8.40 21.25
C ASP A 46 -6.97 -7.45 20.89
N GLU A 47 -7.11 -6.35 21.62
CA GLU A 47 -8.11 -5.30 21.35
C GLU A 47 -7.98 -4.71 19.94
N ILE A 48 -6.76 -4.70 19.36
CA ILE A 48 -6.55 -4.17 18.02
C ILE A 48 -7.33 -4.97 16.97
N PHE A 49 -7.41 -6.28 17.08
CA PHE A 49 -8.08 -7.12 16.08
C PHE A 49 -9.56 -6.83 16.00
N GLN A 50 -10.21 -6.58 17.14
CA GLN A 50 -11.59 -6.13 17.16
C GLN A 50 -11.76 -4.75 16.50
N LYS A 51 -10.83 -3.83 16.76
CA LYS A 51 -10.85 -2.49 16.17
C LYS A 51 -10.57 -2.54 14.66
N VAL A 52 -9.63 -3.36 14.22
CA VAL A 52 -9.34 -3.56 12.79
C VAL A 52 -10.54 -4.18 12.09
N ALA A 53 -11.14 -5.25 12.64
CA ALA A 53 -12.34 -5.86 12.08
C ALA A 53 -13.49 -4.83 11.95
N SER A 54 -13.62 -3.88 12.88
CA SER A 54 -14.64 -2.84 12.81
C SER A 54 -14.41 -1.80 11.69
N THR A 55 -13.26 -1.81 11.01
CA THR A 55 -12.97 -0.92 9.86
C THR A 55 -13.32 -1.55 8.51
N ARG A 56 -13.86 -2.77 8.49
CA ARG A 56 -14.30 -3.46 7.27
C ARG A 56 -15.44 -2.71 6.60
N ILE A 57 -15.45 -2.74 5.27
CA ILE A 57 -16.46 -2.12 4.42
C ILE A 57 -17.41 -3.20 3.92
N PHE A 58 -18.71 -3.04 4.16
CA PHE A 58 -19.77 -3.94 3.68
C PHE A 58 -20.61 -3.34 2.56
N GLU A 59 -20.68 -2.01 2.48
CA GLU A 59 -21.47 -1.28 1.49
C GLU A 59 -20.61 -0.35 0.66
N LEU A 60 -20.29 -0.75 -0.57
CA LEU A 60 -19.37 0.00 -1.44
C LEU A 60 -19.87 1.38 -1.86
N LYS A 61 -21.20 1.60 -1.84
CA LYS A 61 -21.85 2.84 -2.31
C LYS A 61 -22.33 3.74 -1.17
N LYS A 62 -21.86 3.50 0.04
CA LYS A 62 -22.19 4.34 1.20
C LYS A 62 -20.92 4.73 1.94
N PRO A 63 -20.86 5.94 2.52
CA PRO A 63 -19.76 6.30 3.42
C PRO A 63 -19.59 5.30 4.55
N PHE A 64 -18.40 5.30 5.15
CA PHE A 64 -18.07 4.39 6.23
C PHE A 64 -19.12 4.40 7.34
N SER A 65 -19.56 3.20 7.71
CA SER A 65 -20.40 2.96 8.86
C SER A 65 -19.75 1.89 9.73
N LYS A 66 -19.36 2.29 10.93
CA LYS A 66 -18.74 1.37 11.88
C LYS A 66 -19.72 0.26 12.26
N HIS A 67 -19.27 -0.99 12.13
CA HIS A 67 -20.03 -2.15 12.59
C HIS A 67 -19.42 -2.77 13.87
N ILE A 68 -20.19 -3.62 14.51
CA ILE A 68 -19.72 -4.43 15.64
C ILE A 68 -19.26 -5.78 15.06
N PRO A 69 -17.97 -6.08 15.09
CA PRO A 69 -17.46 -7.31 14.48
C PRO A 69 -17.88 -8.54 15.28
N THR A 70 -18.09 -9.62 14.55
CA THR A 70 -18.30 -10.96 15.12
C THR A 70 -16.99 -11.55 15.61
N GLU A 71 -17.07 -12.55 16.50
CA GLU A 71 -15.89 -13.27 16.97
C GLU A 71 -15.11 -13.94 15.82
N LEU A 72 -15.81 -14.42 14.78
CA LEU A 72 -15.17 -15.01 13.60
C LEU A 72 -14.33 -13.97 12.85
N GLU A 73 -14.84 -12.76 12.66
CA GLU A 73 -14.11 -11.69 12.00
C GLU A 73 -12.86 -11.28 12.80
N ILE A 74 -12.98 -11.21 14.12
CA ILE A 74 -11.83 -10.93 15.01
C ILE A 74 -10.77 -12.03 14.90
N GLN A 75 -11.17 -13.29 14.85
CA GLN A 75 -10.25 -14.42 14.68
C GLN A 75 -9.56 -14.41 13.32
N ILE A 76 -10.27 -14.00 12.26
CA ILE A 76 -9.67 -13.82 10.91
C ILE A 76 -8.58 -12.74 10.95
N GLU A 77 -8.84 -11.59 11.59
CA GLU A 77 -7.82 -10.56 11.75
C GLU A 77 -6.61 -11.04 12.54
N ARG A 78 -6.84 -11.79 13.63
CA ARG A 78 -5.77 -12.33 14.47
C ARG A 78 -4.88 -13.33 13.72
N LYS A 79 -5.45 -14.14 12.84
CA LYS A 79 -4.68 -15.12 12.06
C LYS A 79 -3.79 -14.45 11.00
N ASN A 80 -4.16 -13.27 10.52
CA ASN A 80 -3.46 -12.54 9.47
C ASN A 80 -2.96 -13.48 8.35
N THR A 81 -3.88 -14.22 7.73
CA THR A 81 -3.56 -15.21 6.71
C THR A 81 -3.24 -14.51 5.38
N ASP A 82 -2.42 -15.15 4.56
CA ASP A 82 -2.20 -14.75 3.18
C ASP A 82 -3.54 -14.67 2.42
N ASN A 83 -3.80 -13.50 1.83
CA ASN A 83 -5.03 -13.23 1.09
C ASN A 83 -4.89 -13.52 -0.42
N SER A 84 -3.72 -13.96 -0.89
CA SER A 84 -3.42 -14.18 -2.32
C SER A 84 -4.38 -15.18 -2.97
N GLN A 85 -4.83 -16.18 -2.21
CA GLN A 85 -5.71 -17.26 -2.68
C GLN A 85 -7.21 -16.97 -2.51
N ASN A 86 -7.57 -15.88 -1.83
CA ASN A 86 -8.98 -15.56 -1.59
C ASN A 86 -9.59 -14.90 -2.84
N GLU A 87 -10.63 -15.48 -3.39
CA GLU A 87 -11.39 -14.89 -4.50
C GLU A 87 -12.09 -13.60 -4.07
N GLU A 88 -12.68 -13.59 -2.88
CA GLU A 88 -13.28 -12.39 -2.28
C GLU A 88 -12.29 -11.69 -1.34
N LYS A 89 -11.98 -10.44 -1.64
CA LYS A 89 -11.10 -9.62 -0.80
C LYS A 89 -11.92 -8.87 0.25
N VAL A 90 -11.44 -8.93 1.49
CA VAL A 90 -11.97 -8.07 2.57
C VAL A 90 -11.47 -6.65 2.37
N LEU A 91 -12.39 -5.70 2.35
CA LEU A 91 -12.11 -4.28 2.15
C LEU A 91 -12.10 -3.56 3.49
N TYR A 92 -11.16 -2.64 3.66
CA TYR A 92 -11.01 -1.84 4.88
C TYR A 92 -11.07 -0.35 4.54
N ASP A 93 -11.82 0.42 5.32
CA ASP A 93 -11.72 1.87 5.24
C ASP A 93 -10.31 2.30 5.68
N GLY A 94 -9.57 2.87 4.74
CA GLY A 94 -8.15 3.18 4.93
C GLY A 94 -7.91 4.22 6.01
N PHE A 95 -8.78 5.22 6.13
CA PHE A 95 -8.64 6.27 7.13
C PHE A 95 -9.00 5.77 8.54
N GLU A 96 -10.05 4.95 8.69
CA GLU A 96 -10.40 4.36 9.98
C GLU A 96 -9.37 3.30 10.41
N LEU A 97 -8.82 2.54 9.47
CA LEU A 97 -7.71 1.62 9.74
C LEU A 97 -6.47 2.39 10.23
N GLN A 98 -6.08 3.46 9.54
CA GLN A 98 -4.96 4.33 9.93
C GLN A 98 -5.16 4.94 11.32
N LYS A 99 -6.34 5.48 11.58
CA LYS A 99 -6.72 6.01 12.88
C LYS A 99 -6.72 4.94 13.99
N THR A 100 -7.07 3.71 13.64
CA THR A 100 -6.98 2.58 14.56
C THR A 100 -5.53 2.28 14.87
N ILE A 101 -4.70 2.05 13.86
CA ILE A 101 -3.27 1.74 14.01
C ILE A 101 -2.54 2.83 14.80
N SER A 102 -2.80 4.11 14.53
CA SER A 102 -2.14 5.23 15.20
C SER A 102 -2.27 5.21 16.73
N LYS A 103 -3.36 4.65 17.26
CA LYS A 103 -3.58 4.53 18.70
C LYS A 103 -2.75 3.46 19.40
N PHE A 104 -2.15 2.57 18.63
CA PHE A 104 -1.30 1.49 19.14
C PHE A 104 0.19 1.72 18.90
N ILE A 105 0.55 2.84 18.26
CA ILE A 105 1.95 3.28 18.20
C ILE A 105 2.37 3.75 19.59
N PRO A 106 3.55 3.35 20.11
CA PRO A 106 4.08 3.80 21.39
C PRO A 106 4.09 5.34 21.49
N THR A 107 3.66 5.89 22.63
CA THR A 107 3.49 7.33 22.80
C THR A 107 4.79 8.12 22.62
N ASP A 108 5.92 7.56 23.01
CA ASP A 108 7.26 8.12 22.84
C ASP A 108 7.73 8.17 21.39
N GLU A 109 7.11 7.37 20.52
CA GLU A 109 7.36 7.36 19.09
C GLU A 109 6.36 8.21 18.28
N GLN A 110 5.29 8.71 18.92
CA GLN A 110 4.29 9.58 18.30
C GLN A 110 4.79 11.04 18.22
N ASN A 111 5.83 11.27 17.44
CA ASN A 111 6.37 12.60 17.21
C ASN A 111 6.63 12.86 15.72
N GLN A 112 6.81 14.13 15.34
CA GLN A 112 6.95 14.53 13.94
C GLN A 112 8.27 14.10 13.29
N ASN A 113 9.24 13.66 14.08
CA ASN A 113 10.55 13.25 13.57
C ASN A 113 10.62 11.74 13.29
N VAL A 114 9.62 10.98 13.69
CA VAL A 114 9.53 9.53 13.47
C VAL A 114 8.39 9.24 12.49
N LEU A 115 8.72 8.70 11.34
CA LEU A 115 7.73 8.24 10.35
C LEU A 115 7.53 6.73 10.47
N HIS A 116 6.28 6.32 10.72
CA HIS A 116 5.88 4.93 10.73
C HIS A 116 5.30 4.53 9.37
N ILE A 117 5.82 3.46 8.78
CA ILE A 117 5.35 2.89 7.51
C ILE A 117 4.92 1.45 7.77
N ILE A 118 3.63 1.18 7.63
CA ILE A 118 3.04 -0.14 7.85
C ILE A 118 2.80 -0.80 6.49
N LEU A 119 3.52 -1.89 6.21
CA LEU A 119 3.20 -2.76 5.09
C LEU A 119 2.09 -3.71 5.55
N THR A 120 1.10 -3.94 4.68
CA THR A 120 -0.03 -4.82 5.01
C THR A 120 -0.62 -5.49 3.77
N ASN A 121 -1.11 -6.71 3.94
CA ASN A 121 -1.88 -7.43 2.93
C ASN A 121 -3.37 -7.04 2.90
N LYS A 122 -3.83 -6.17 3.80
CA LYS A 122 -5.21 -5.70 3.86
C LYS A 122 -5.51 -4.75 2.69
N LEU A 123 -6.61 -4.98 1.98
CA LEU A 123 -7.02 -4.08 0.88
C LEU A 123 -7.65 -2.81 1.45
N THR A 124 -6.87 -1.74 1.46
CA THR A 124 -7.33 -0.42 1.91
C THR A 124 -8.13 0.29 0.82
N CYS A 125 -9.21 0.96 1.20
CA CYS A 125 -10.07 1.71 0.31
C CYS A 125 -10.39 3.07 0.91
N THR A 126 -10.71 4.05 0.05
CA THR A 126 -11.23 5.35 0.47
C THR A 126 -12.55 5.64 -0.23
N PHE A 127 -13.51 6.22 0.49
CA PHE A 127 -14.77 6.67 -0.10
C PHE A 127 -14.55 7.96 -0.90
N ASP A 128 -15.08 8.01 -2.10
CA ASP A 128 -15.04 9.19 -2.96
C ASP A 128 -16.47 9.76 -3.10
N GLU A 129 -16.66 10.98 -2.64
CA GLU A 129 -17.95 11.66 -2.70
C GLU A 129 -18.36 12.07 -4.11
N SER A 130 -17.41 12.11 -5.05
CA SER A 130 -17.69 12.52 -6.44
C SER A 130 -18.46 11.45 -7.22
N ASP A 131 -18.24 10.17 -6.92
CA ASP A 131 -18.95 9.04 -7.55
C ASP A 131 -19.66 8.12 -6.54
N PHE A 132 -19.69 8.53 -5.27
CA PHE A 132 -20.37 7.84 -4.16
C PHE A 132 -19.99 6.37 -4.03
N ARG A 133 -18.69 6.07 -4.03
CA ARG A 133 -18.21 4.70 -3.83
C ARG A 133 -16.82 4.63 -3.25
N TYR A 134 -16.48 3.45 -2.76
CA TYR A 134 -15.12 3.13 -2.33
C TYR A 134 -14.22 2.78 -3.50
N HIS A 135 -13.00 3.28 -3.45
CA HIS A 135 -11.91 2.92 -4.37
C HIS A 135 -10.76 2.30 -3.61
N ALA A 136 -10.23 1.20 -4.14
CA ALA A 136 -9.02 0.59 -3.62
C ALA A 136 -7.83 1.56 -3.70
N ARG A 137 -6.98 1.52 -2.67
CA ARG A 137 -5.78 2.37 -2.55
C ARG A 137 -4.56 1.53 -2.18
N ALA A 138 -3.44 1.81 -2.83
CA ALA A 138 -2.16 1.23 -2.46
C ALA A 138 -1.51 1.97 -1.29
N LEU A 139 -1.78 3.26 -1.14
CA LEU A 139 -1.20 4.13 -0.11
C LEU A 139 -2.27 4.94 0.61
N ILE A 140 -2.27 4.87 1.94
CA ILE A 140 -2.92 5.84 2.83
C ILE A 140 -1.79 6.65 3.46
N GLY A 141 -1.66 7.92 3.04
CA GLY A 141 -0.57 8.80 3.46
C GLY A 141 -0.69 9.29 4.90
N THR A 142 0.21 10.17 5.31
CA THR A 142 0.44 10.74 6.65
C THR A 142 1.27 9.85 7.58
N ASN A 143 1.10 9.99 8.91
CA ASN A 143 1.84 9.19 9.91
C ASN A 143 0.87 8.57 10.92
N PRO A 144 0.77 7.25 11.00
CA PRO A 144 1.48 6.26 10.19
C PRO A 144 1.01 6.24 8.73
N SER A 145 1.93 6.00 7.79
CA SER A 145 1.56 5.67 6.42
C SER A 145 1.24 4.17 6.31
N ILE A 146 0.18 3.81 5.60
CA ILE A 146 -0.17 2.41 5.33
C ILE A 146 0.03 2.13 3.85
N ILE A 147 0.81 1.10 3.53
CA ILE A 147 1.01 0.63 2.15
C ILE A 147 0.41 -0.76 2.04
N SER A 148 -0.65 -0.86 1.26
CA SER A 148 -1.36 -2.10 0.98
C SER A 148 -0.73 -2.83 -0.20
N THR A 149 -0.13 -4.00 0.04
CA THR A 149 0.41 -4.86 -1.02
C THR A 149 -0.70 -5.36 -1.94
N THR A 150 -1.85 -5.73 -1.38
CA THR A 150 -3.06 -6.07 -2.14
C THR A 150 -3.56 -4.86 -2.95
N GLY A 151 -3.53 -3.65 -2.35
CA GLY A 151 -3.88 -2.42 -3.04
C GLY A 151 -2.94 -2.09 -4.22
N ILE A 152 -1.66 -2.42 -4.14
CA ILE A 152 -0.71 -2.28 -5.26
C ILE A 152 -1.12 -3.16 -6.44
N ILE A 153 -1.64 -4.36 -6.17
CA ILE A 153 -2.04 -5.33 -7.20
C ILE A 153 -3.43 -4.99 -7.76
N GLU A 154 -4.37 -4.61 -6.90
CA GLU A 154 -5.79 -4.51 -7.25
C GLU A 154 -6.25 -3.07 -7.60
N ALA A 155 -5.59 -2.02 -7.08
CA ALA A 155 -6.06 -0.66 -7.30
C ALA A 155 -5.74 -0.13 -8.72
N PRO A 156 -4.51 -0.24 -9.27
CA PRO A 156 -4.26 0.11 -10.65
C PRO A 156 -4.88 -0.92 -11.59
N ALA A 157 -5.67 -0.45 -12.56
CA ALA A 157 -6.37 -1.33 -13.49
C ALA A 157 -5.40 -2.12 -14.39
N LYS A 158 -5.72 -3.38 -14.67
CA LYS A 158 -5.05 -4.19 -15.71
C LYS A 158 -5.40 -3.64 -17.10
N PRO A 159 -4.71 -4.08 -18.18
CA PRO A 159 -5.02 -3.64 -19.53
C PRO A 159 -6.51 -3.79 -19.87
N LYS A 160 -7.07 -2.83 -20.59
CA LYS A 160 -8.50 -2.86 -20.97
C LYS A 160 -8.86 -4.12 -21.75
N GLU A 161 -7.96 -4.53 -22.63
CA GLU A 161 -8.08 -5.72 -23.46
C GLU A 161 -8.18 -7.00 -22.60
N TYR A 162 -7.47 -7.06 -21.50
CA TYR A 162 -7.56 -8.16 -20.54
C TYR A 162 -8.99 -8.34 -20.02
N TYR A 163 -9.65 -7.25 -19.61
CA TYR A 163 -11.03 -7.31 -19.12
C TYR A 163 -12.02 -7.65 -20.24
N LEU A 164 -11.81 -7.13 -21.45
CA LEU A 164 -12.68 -7.42 -22.59
C LEU A 164 -12.62 -8.91 -22.96
N GLU A 165 -11.44 -9.52 -22.93
CA GLU A 165 -11.29 -10.95 -23.19
C GLU A 165 -11.92 -11.80 -22.08
N LEU A 166 -11.76 -11.43 -20.82
CA LEU A 166 -12.43 -12.12 -19.70
C LEU A 166 -13.95 -12.10 -19.81
N MET A 167 -14.53 -11.01 -20.34
CA MET A 167 -15.98 -10.89 -20.51
C MET A 167 -16.55 -11.81 -21.60
N THR A 168 -15.70 -12.37 -22.47
CA THR A 168 -16.17 -13.25 -23.56
C THR A 168 -16.39 -14.69 -23.11
N ASP A 169 -15.63 -15.15 -22.11
CA ASP A 169 -15.73 -16.51 -21.58
C ASP A 169 -15.12 -16.54 -20.17
N PHE A 170 -15.93 -16.99 -19.20
CA PHE A 170 -15.55 -17.11 -17.80
C PHE A 170 -15.05 -18.52 -17.42
N SER A 171 -14.84 -19.41 -18.42
CA SER A 171 -14.28 -20.73 -18.13
C SER A 171 -12.87 -20.63 -17.54
N LYS A 172 -12.52 -21.59 -16.71
CA LYS A 172 -11.20 -21.62 -16.07
C LYS A 172 -10.08 -21.75 -17.13
N GLU A 173 -10.28 -22.58 -18.13
CA GLU A 173 -9.32 -22.78 -19.22
C GLU A 173 -9.05 -21.47 -19.96
N LYS A 174 -10.11 -20.71 -20.27
CA LYS A 174 -9.97 -19.43 -20.96
C LYS A 174 -9.31 -18.36 -20.09
N THR A 175 -9.67 -18.32 -18.81
CA THR A 175 -9.02 -17.43 -17.84
C THR A 175 -7.52 -17.72 -17.74
N ASP A 176 -7.11 -18.98 -17.70
CA ASP A 176 -5.71 -19.37 -17.65
C ASP A 176 -4.94 -18.99 -18.95
N GLU A 177 -5.58 -19.11 -20.12
CA GLU A 177 -5.01 -18.64 -21.38
C GLU A 177 -4.80 -17.13 -21.40
N ILE A 178 -5.79 -16.36 -20.95
CA ILE A 178 -5.74 -14.90 -20.87
C ILE A 178 -4.63 -14.48 -19.90
N ASN A 179 -4.57 -15.09 -18.71
CA ASN A 179 -3.50 -14.81 -17.75
C ASN A 179 -2.11 -15.08 -18.33
N LYS A 180 -1.93 -16.17 -19.09
CA LYS A 180 -0.66 -16.45 -19.78
C LYS A 180 -0.32 -15.41 -20.85
N LYS A 181 -1.31 -14.96 -21.62
CA LYS A 181 -1.14 -13.95 -22.67
C LYS A 181 -0.64 -12.62 -22.12
N TYR A 182 -1.20 -12.19 -20.99
CA TYR A 182 -0.87 -10.90 -20.36
C TYR A 182 0.18 -11.01 -19.25
N LYS A 183 0.83 -12.17 -19.12
CA LYS A 183 1.85 -12.39 -18.08
C LYS A 183 2.96 -11.35 -18.15
N GLY A 184 3.20 -10.68 -17.01
CA GLY A 184 4.24 -9.66 -16.88
C GLY A 184 3.80 -8.23 -17.24
N GLU A 185 2.61 -8.04 -17.82
CA GLU A 185 2.04 -6.71 -18.12
C GLU A 185 1.45 -6.02 -16.89
N PHE A 186 1.23 -6.76 -15.82
CA PHE A 186 0.76 -6.26 -14.53
C PHE A 186 1.41 -7.03 -13.38
N LEU A 187 1.26 -6.54 -12.16
CA LEU A 187 1.66 -7.28 -10.96
C LEU A 187 0.60 -8.32 -10.61
N GLU A 188 1.08 -9.48 -10.23
CA GLU A 188 0.28 -10.58 -9.70
C GLU A 188 0.66 -10.82 -8.23
N TYR A 189 -0.13 -11.61 -7.53
CA TYR A 189 0.30 -12.14 -6.23
C TYR A 189 1.54 -13.01 -6.45
N ASN A 190 2.45 -12.97 -5.48
CA ASN A 190 3.74 -13.65 -5.53
C ASN A 190 4.71 -13.12 -6.62
N ASP A 191 4.53 -11.87 -7.05
CA ASP A 191 5.40 -11.25 -8.04
C ASP A 191 6.72 -10.75 -7.40
N PRO A 192 7.89 -11.23 -7.84
CA PRO A 192 9.18 -10.84 -7.26
C PRO A 192 9.51 -9.35 -7.45
N ARG A 193 8.80 -8.64 -8.36
CA ARG A 193 8.96 -7.20 -8.60
C ARG A 193 8.33 -6.34 -7.52
N LEU A 194 7.52 -6.93 -6.62
CA LEU A 194 6.76 -6.19 -5.60
C LEU A 194 7.66 -5.32 -4.71
N SER A 195 8.80 -5.84 -4.25
CA SER A 195 9.73 -5.07 -3.40
C SER A 195 10.22 -3.79 -4.06
N GLU A 196 10.48 -3.83 -5.37
CA GLU A 196 10.95 -2.66 -6.11
C GLU A 196 9.83 -1.62 -6.33
N VAL A 197 8.59 -2.09 -6.49
CA VAL A 197 7.42 -1.22 -6.54
C VAL A 197 7.14 -0.60 -5.17
N LEU A 198 7.31 -1.36 -4.09
CA LEU A 198 7.20 -0.85 -2.71
C LEU A 198 8.17 0.30 -2.43
N GLU A 199 9.41 0.25 -2.92
CA GLU A 199 10.34 1.39 -2.82
C GLU A 199 9.71 2.69 -3.34
N GLY A 200 8.98 2.64 -4.45
CA GLY A 200 8.29 3.80 -5.02
C GLY A 200 7.13 4.30 -4.16
N TYR A 201 6.30 3.41 -3.62
CA TYR A 201 5.23 3.81 -2.70
C TYR A 201 5.76 4.36 -1.37
N ILE A 202 6.87 3.84 -0.88
CA ILE A 202 7.56 4.38 0.30
C ILE A 202 8.09 5.80 -0.01
N LEU A 203 8.67 6.03 -1.19
CA LEU A 203 9.05 7.38 -1.62
C LEU A 203 7.84 8.33 -1.67
N GLN A 204 6.68 7.88 -2.18
CA GLN A 204 5.45 8.67 -2.18
C GLN A 204 4.99 9.00 -0.74
N ALA A 205 5.08 8.05 0.19
CA ALA A 205 4.74 8.27 1.60
C ALA A 205 5.67 9.32 2.24
N ILE A 206 6.99 9.20 2.03
CA ILE A 206 7.99 10.16 2.55
C ILE A 206 7.79 11.53 1.93
N MET A 207 7.63 11.62 0.62
CA MET A 207 7.39 12.90 -0.08
C MET A 207 6.12 13.57 0.42
N TYR A 208 5.05 12.82 0.63
CA TYR A 208 3.81 13.35 1.18
C TYR A 208 4.02 13.91 2.59
N TYR A 209 4.70 13.17 3.44
CA TYR A 209 4.97 13.59 4.81
C TYR A 209 5.82 14.87 4.89
N GLU A 210 6.83 14.97 4.04
CA GLU A 210 7.76 16.12 4.01
C GLU A 210 7.17 17.35 3.32
N THR A 211 6.38 17.16 2.25
CA THR A 211 5.97 18.25 1.35
C THR A 211 4.46 18.47 1.26
N GLY A 212 3.64 17.49 1.67
CA GLY A 212 2.20 17.46 1.44
C GLY A 212 1.79 16.95 0.05
N GLU A 213 2.76 16.61 -0.82
CA GLU A 213 2.49 16.12 -2.17
C GLU A 213 3.00 14.68 -2.34
N ALA A 214 2.08 13.69 -2.42
CA ALA A 214 2.42 12.28 -2.62
C ALA A 214 2.59 11.92 -4.09
N PHE A 215 1.83 12.56 -4.98
CA PHE A 215 1.63 12.13 -6.35
C PHE A 215 1.99 13.20 -7.36
N CYS A 216 2.34 12.74 -8.56
CA CYS A 216 2.62 13.55 -9.73
C CYS A 216 1.71 13.13 -10.88
N GLU A 217 1.27 14.08 -11.69
CA GLU A 217 0.51 13.80 -12.91
C GLU A 217 1.42 13.54 -14.13
N ASN A 218 2.71 13.80 -14.01
CA ASN A 218 3.66 13.53 -15.08
C ASN A 218 4.04 12.05 -15.10
N LYS A 219 3.72 11.34 -16.20
CA LYS A 219 4.02 9.92 -16.41
C LYS A 219 5.52 9.58 -16.35
N GLU A 220 6.38 10.55 -16.64
CA GLU A 220 7.83 10.41 -16.54
C GLU A 220 8.36 10.66 -15.12
N CYS A 221 7.49 10.72 -14.11
CA CYS A 221 7.88 10.88 -12.72
C CYS A 221 7.70 9.59 -11.92
N ARG A 222 8.66 9.23 -11.07
CA ARG A 222 8.53 8.09 -10.15
C ARG A 222 7.37 8.25 -9.16
N LEU A 223 6.94 9.48 -8.87
CA LEU A 223 5.77 9.76 -8.04
C LEU A 223 4.45 9.77 -8.84
N TYR A 224 4.45 9.29 -10.09
CA TYR A 224 3.25 9.30 -10.91
C TYR A 224 2.09 8.55 -10.25
N ASN A 225 0.90 9.18 -10.25
CA ASN A 225 -0.32 8.56 -9.77
C ASN A 225 -0.87 7.59 -10.81
N ALA A 226 -0.31 6.40 -10.88
CA ALA A 226 -0.65 5.42 -11.89
C ALA A 226 -2.05 4.83 -11.63
N HIS A 227 -2.94 4.95 -12.62
CA HIS A 227 -4.26 4.34 -12.61
C HIS A 227 -4.29 2.98 -13.35
N TRP A 228 -3.24 2.67 -14.10
CA TRP A 228 -3.07 1.43 -14.85
C TRP A 228 -1.80 0.71 -14.43
N GLN A 229 -1.85 -0.60 -14.35
CA GLN A 229 -0.69 -1.44 -14.01
C GLN A 229 0.50 -1.18 -14.94
N LYS A 230 0.26 -0.97 -16.24
CA LYS A 230 1.30 -0.63 -17.21
C LYS A 230 2.03 0.67 -16.85
N GLU A 231 1.30 1.67 -16.39
CA GLU A 231 1.86 2.97 -15.97
C GLU A 231 2.64 2.82 -14.66
N LEU A 232 2.12 2.02 -13.72
CA LEU A 232 2.80 1.67 -12.48
C LEU A 232 4.14 1.00 -12.76
N LEU A 233 4.14 -0.06 -13.58
CA LEU A 233 5.37 -0.77 -13.94
C LEU A 233 6.37 0.13 -14.67
N TYR A 234 5.88 1.03 -15.51
CA TYR A 234 6.74 2.00 -16.19
C TYR A 234 7.41 2.95 -15.19
N SER A 235 6.63 3.65 -14.38
CA SER A 235 7.15 4.66 -13.44
C SER A 235 8.04 4.07 -12.35
N GLN A 236 7.69 2.88 -11.83
CA GLN A 236 8.37 2.28 -10.68
C GLN A 236 9.54 1.37 -11.05
N LEU A 237 9.49 0.70 -12.19
CA LEU A 237 10.51 -0.28 -12.57
C LEU A 237 11.39 0.16 -13.74
N LYS A 238 10.81 0.85 -14.72
CA LYS A 238 11.51 1.22 -15.95
C LYS A 238 12.17 2.58 -15.88
N ASN A 239 11.38 3.61 -15.58
CA ASN A 239 11.85 4.98 -15.58
C ASN A 239 12.60 5.35 -14.31
N LYS A 240 12.01 5.15 -13.15
CA LYS A 240 12.57 5.40 -11.80
C LYS A 240 13.09 6.81 -11.55
N LYS A 241 12.79 7.76 -12.40
CA LYS A 241 13.29 9.13 -12.32
C LYS A 241 12.22 10.06 -11.77
N PHE A 242 12.63 11.10 -11.12
CA PHE A 242 11.74 12.22 -10.79
C PHE A 242 11.65 13.21 -11.97
N CYS A 243 10.52 13.88 -12.12
CA CYS A 243 10.45 15.07 -12.96
C CYS A 243 11.24 16.23 -12.30
N SER A 244 11.53 17.30 -13.06
CA SER A 244 12.34 18.42 -12.56
C SER A 244 11.83 19.02 -11.24
N LYS A 245 10.50 19.16 -11.09
CA LYS A 245 9.87 19.65 -9.86
C LYS A 245 10.18 18.74 -8.67
N HIS A 246 9.98 17.44 -8.83
CA HIS A 246 10.15 16.49 -7.73
C HIS A 246 11.62 16.14 -7.47
N GLU A 247 12.46 16.23 -8.48
CA GLU A 247 13.92 16.13 -8.30
C GLU A 247 14.45 17.26 -7.41
N GLU A 248 13.99 18.49 -7.62
CA GLU A 248 14.35 19.63 -6.78
C GLU A 248 13.86 19.46 -5.34
N SER A 249 12.60 19.05 -5.17
CA SER A 249 12.02 18.78 -3.85
C SER A 249 12.76 17.66 -3.12
N PHE A 250 13.07 16.59 -3.81
CA PHE A 250 13.80 15.44 -3.27
C PHE A 250 15.23 15.82 -2.83
N ARG A 251 15.97 16.61 -3.65
CA ARG A 251 17.28 17.13 -3.27
C ARG A 251 17.23 18.02 -2.04
N LYS A 252 16.20 18.86 -1.90
CA LYS A 252 16.01 19.68 -0.69
C LYS A 252 15.82 18.81 0.55
N ILE A 253 15.06 17.72 0.45
CA ILE A 253 14.84 16.78 1.54
C ILE A 253 16.17 16.13 1.97
N ILE A 254 16.93 15.59 1.03
CA ILE A 254 18.22 14.91 1.32
C ILE A 254 19.25 15.87 1.89
N ASN A 255 19.39 17.07 1.33
CA ASN A 255 20.42 18.04 1.77
C ASN A 255 20.12 18.68 3.14
N GLN A 256 18.96 18.49 3.71
CA GLN A 256 18.57 18.96 5.05
C GLN A 256 18.70 17.85 6.12
N SER A 257 19.19 16.68 5.72
CA SER A 257 19.41 15.51 6.60
C SER A 257 20.71 15.60 7.35
#